data_2c4c31fb420f20db97b87657ea1fbbb1
#
_entry.id   2c4c31fb420f20db97b87657ea1fbbb1
#
_cell.length_a   1.000
_cell.length_b   1.000
_cell.length_c   1.000
_cell.angle_alpha   90.00
_cell.angle_beta   90.00
_cell.angle_gamma   90.00
#
_symmetry.space_group_name_H-M   'P 1'
#
loop_
_entity.id
_entity.type
_entity.pdbx_description
1 polymer ?
#
loop_
_entity_poly.entity_id
_entity_poly.type
_entity_poly.pdbx_seq_one_letter_code
_entity_poly.pdbx_strand_id
1 'polypeptide(L)'
;MTSQLNWQAPAINRKKVGDMTVTMLSDGYLDVSFELLSGIDGSRAEDLLQKRGVPAVPRININVYVIQTPERTILIDSGAGGINGWGGRLQVALAATGIDP
;
A
#
# COMPACT_ATOMS: atom_id res chain seq x y z
N MET A 1 11.78 -16.10 -17.16
CA MET A 1 10.54 -15.30 -17.17
C MET A 1 9.75 -15.45 -15.89
N THR A 2 9.56 -16.65 -15.41
CA THR A 2 8.72 -16.88 -14.23
C THR A 2 9.23 -16.21 -12.96
N SER A 3 10.55 -16.15 -12.76
CA SER A 3 11.12 -15.52 -11.55
C SER A 3 10.81 -14.02 -11.47
N GLN A 4 10.61 -13.37 -12.60
CA GLN A 4 10.27 -11.96 -12.64
C GLN A 4 8.83 -11.70 -12.23
N LEU A 5 7.98 -12.70 -12.35
CA LEU A 5 6.57 -12.58 -11.98
C LEU A 5 6.36 -12.51 -10.47
N ASN A 6 7.38 -12.88 -9.68
CA ASN A 6 7.34 -12.73 -8.24
C ASN A 6 7.55 -11.29 -7.79
N TRP A 7 8.03 -10.44 -8.68
CA TRP A 7 8.26 -9.04 -8.38
C TRP A 7 7.02 -8.23 -8.75
N GLN A 8 6.39 -7.67 -7.77
CA GLN A 8 5.15 -6.94 -7.98
C GLN A 8 5.46 -5.48 -8.36
N ALA A 9 4.86 -5.04 -9.45
CA ALA A 9 4.94 -3.63 -9.84
C ALA A 9 4.22 -2.76 -8.80
N PRO A 10 4.62 -1.49 -8.66
CA PRO A 10 3.92 -0.58 -7.76
C PRO A 10 2.44 -0.45 -8.16
N ALA A 11 1.55 -0.57 -7.17
CA ALA A 11 0.13 -0.37 -7.40
C ALA A 11 -0.16 1.14 -7.41
N ILE A 12 -0.73 1.60 -8.50
CA ILE A 12 -1.05 3.01 -8.73
C ILE A 12 -2.49 3.09 -9.20
N ASN A 13 -3.26 3.96 -8.57
CA ASN A 13 -4.63 4.22 -9.00
C ASN A 13 -4.85 5.73 -9.06
N ARG A 14 -5.31 6.22 -10.17
CA ARG A 14 -5.51 7.66 -10.39
C ARG A 14 -6.95 7.93 -10.73
N LYS A 15 -7.53 8.94 -10.07
CA LYS A 15 -8.90 9.33 -10.29
C LYS A 15 -8.99 10.85 -10.37
N LYS A 16 -9.76 11.33 -11.34
CA LYS A 16 -10.03 12.76 -11.47
C LYS A 16 -11.29 13.11 -10.71
N VAL A 17 -11.21 14.14 -9.87
CA VAL A 17 -12.34 14.65 -9.08
C VAL A 17 -12.42 16.15 -9.31
N GLY A 18 -13.34 16.58 -10.18
CA GLY A 18 -13.39 17.98 -10.60
C GLY A 18 -12.12 18.38 -11.33
N ASP A 19 -11.47 19.44 -10.86
CA ASP A 19 -10.18 19.88 -11.38
C ASP A 19 -8.99 19.30 -10.61
N MET A 20 -9.25 18.38 -9.67
CA MET A 20 -8.22 17.71 -8.90
C MET A 20 -7.95 16.33 -9.47
N THR A 21 -6.71 15.89 -9.34
CA THR A 21 -6.32 14.51 -9.60
C THR A 21 -5.86 13.88 -8.30
N VAL A 22 -6.49 12.78 -7.92
CA VAL A 22 -6.12 12.01 -6.72
C VAL A 22 -5.42 10.76 -7.19
N THR A 23 -4.17 10.59 -6.78
CA THR A 23 -3.38 9.41 -7.10
C THR A 23 -3.10 8.64 -5.84
N MET A 24 -3.52 7.38 -5.82
CA MET A 24 -3.18 6.45 -4.73
C MET A 24 -1.93 5.70 -5.14
N LEU A 25 -0.96 5.67 -4.24
CA LEU A 25 0.30 4.97 -4.45
C LEU A 25 0.48 3.94 -3.35
N SER A 26 0.96 2.77 -3.71
CA SER A 26 1.33 1.77 -2.72
C SER A 26 2.79 1.98 -2.31
N ASP A 27 3.03 2.15 -1.02
CA ASP A 27 4.37 2.12 -0.43
C ASP A 27 4.83 0.70 -0.17
N GLY A 28 3.94 -0.27 -0.37
CA GLY A 28 4.16 -1.66 -0.06
C GLY A 28 3.21 -2.13 1.03
N TYR A 29 3.71 -2.93 1.93
CA TYR A 29 2.89 -3.49 2.99
C TYR A 29 3.71 -3.70 4.25
N LEU A 30 3.02 -4.00 5.34
CA LEU A 30 3.62 -4.50 6.56
C LEU A 30 2.86 -5.73 7.03
N ASP A 31 3.59 -6.67 7.57
CA ASP A 31 3.00 -7.85 8.20
C ASP A 31 2.97 -7.62 9.70
N VAL A 32 1.82 -7.86 10.30
CA VAL A 32 1.60 -7.61 11.73
C VAL A 32 1.19 -8.91 12.41
N SER A 33 1.20 -8.89 13.74
CA SER A 33 0.69 -9.99 14.54
C SER A 33 -0.83 -9.90 14.66
N PHE A 34 -1.52 -11.05 14.70
CA PHE A 34 -2.94 -11.09 15.00
C PHE A 34 -3.29 -10.47 16.34
N GLU A 35 -2.30 -10.30 17.22
CA GLU A 35 -2.49 -9.64 18.51
C GLU A 35 -2.94 -8.19 18.37
N LEU A 36 -2.69 -7.55 17.21
CA LEU A 36 -3.14 -6.21 16.95
C LEU A 36 -4.65 -6.14 16.66
N LEU A 37 -5.28 -7.29 16.38
CA LEU A 37 -6.71 -7.34 16.11
C LEU A 37 -7.46 -7.45 17.43
N SER A 38 -8.35 -6.51 17.69
CA SER A 38 -9.20 -6.55 18.86
C SER A 38 -10.51 -7.28 18.55
N GLY A 39 -11.05 -7.98 19.56
CA GLY A 39 -12.34 -8.66 19.43
C GLY A 39 -12.32 -10.01 18.73
N ILE A 40 -11.14 -10.51 18.35
CA ILE A 40 -11.00 -11.82 17.73
C ILE A 40 -9.68 -12.44 18.17
N ASP A 41 -9.65 -13.74 18.46
CA ASP A 41 -8.39 -14.39 18.76
C ASP A 41 -7.65 -14.78 17.46
N GLY A 42 -6.34 -14.98 17.58
CA GLY A 42 -5.47 -15.18 16.42
C GLY A 42 -5.82 -16.42 15.60
N SER A 43 -6.19 -17.51 16.25
CA SER A 43 -6.52 -18.75 15.54
C SER A 43 -7.79 -18.60 14.70
N ARG A 44 -8.77 -17.86 15.19
CA ARG A 44 -9.99 -17.61 14.45
C ARG A 44 -9.76 -16.67 13.28
N ALA A 45 -8.92 -15.65 13.46
CA ALA A 45 -8.57 -14.74 12.39
C ALA A 45 -7.84 -15.48 11.26
N GLU A 46 -6.90 -16.34 11.62
CA GLU A 46 -6.18 -17.17 10.66
C GLU A 46 -7.14 -18.09 9.88
N ASP A 47 -8.08 -18.70 10.57
CA ASP A 47 -9.08 -19.59 9.97
C ASP A 47 -9.95 -18.84 8.96
N LEU A 48 -10.39 -17.64 9.30
CA LEU A 48 -11.20 -16.81 8.41
C LEU A 48 -10.44 -16.41 7.16
N LEU A 49 -9.16 -16.08 7.28
CA LEU A 49 -8.34 -15.72 6.13
C LEU A 49 -8.15 -16.93 5.22
N GLN A 50 -7.90 -18.11 5.76
CA GLN A 50 -7.74 -19.33 4.99
C GLN A 50 -9.01 -19.68 4.21
N LYS A 51 -10.16 -19.53 4.81
CA LYS A 51 -11.45 -19.80 4.16
C LYS A 51 -11.72 -18.90 2.98
N ARG A 52 -11.10 -17.71 2.95
CA ARG A 52 -11.24 -16.79 1.86
C ARG A 52 -10.11 -16.83 0.84
N GLY A 53 -9.22 -17.83 0.97
CA GLY A 53 -8.08 -17.98 0.08
C GLY A 53 -7.04 -16.88 0.22
N VAL A 54 -7.03 -16.19 1.37
CA VAL A 54 -6.06 -15.13 1.68
C VAL A 54 -4.93 -15.73 2.54
N PRO A 55 -3.68 -15.27 2.39
CA PRO A 55 -2.61 -15.74 3.24
C PRO A 55 -2.93 -15.59 4.72
N ALA A 56 -2.51 -16.55 5.52
CA ALA A 56 -2.82 -16.57 6.96
C ALA A 56 -2.03 -15.57 7.79
N VAL A 57 -1.17 -14.78 7.16
CA VAL A 57 -0.42 -13.69 7.81
C VAL A 57 -1.21 -12.41 7.65
N PRO A 58 -1.50 -11.67 8.76
CA PRO A 58 -2.22 -10.41 8.64
C PRO A 58 -1.33 -9.37 7.97
N ARG A 59 -1.71 -8.96 6.80
CA ARG A 59 -0.96 -8.03 5.98
C ARG A 59 -1.77 -6.74 5.80
N ILE A 60 -1.12 -5.63 6.07
CA ILE A 60 -1.72 -4.30 5.93
C ILE A 60 -1.01 -3.58 4.79
N ASN A 61 -1.78 -3.15 3.79
CA ASN A 61 -1.25 -2.34 2.72
C ASN A 61 -1.02 -0.92 3.20
N ILE A 62 0.09 -0.33 2.77
CA ILE A 62 0.44 1.03 3.09
C ILE A 62 0.17 1.88 1.86
N ASN A 63 -0.86 2.70 1.92
CA ASN A 63 -1.27 3.55 0.81
C ASN A 63 -0.96 5.00 1.11
N VAL A 64 -0.45 5.68 0.08
CA VAL A 64 -0.14 7.11 0.13
C VAL A 64 -0.94 7.79 -0.96
N TYR A 65 -1.41 8.99 -0.69
CA TYR A 65 -2.22 9.74 -1.65
C TYR A 65 -1.52 11.02 -2.06
N VAL A 66 -1.57 11.30 -3.36
CA VAL A 66 -1.11 12.57 -3.91
C VAL A 66 -2.32 13.28 -4.50
N ILE A 67 -2.58 14.49 -4.06
CA ILE A 67 -3.64 15.33 -4.59
C ILE A 67 -3.00 16.45 -5.38
N GLN A 68 -3.31 16.51 -6.66
CA GLN A 68 -2.82 17.57 -7.54
C GLN A 68 -3.98 18.44 -7.95
N THR A 69 -3.83 19.73 -7.67
CA THR A 69 -4.73 20.78 -8.14
C THR A 69 -3.98 21.59 -9.20
N PRO A 70 -4.64 22.52 -9.91
CA PRO A 70 -3.91 23.41 -10.84
C PRO A 70 -2.81 24.24 -10.17
N GLU A 71 -2.87 24.39 -8.84
CA GLU A 71 -1.97 25.30 -8.11
C GLU A 71 -0.97 24.59 -7.22
N ARG A 72 -1.25 23.35 -6.78
CA ARG A 72 -0.38 22.65 -5.81
C ARG A 72 -0.45 21.14 -5.93
N THR A 73 0.60 20.55 -5.41
CA THR A 73 0.69 19.09 -5.22
C THR A 73 0.82 18.82 -3.73
N ILE A 74 -0.08 17.99 -3.20
CA ILE A 74 -0.15 17.68 -1.78
C ILE A 74 0.07 16.20 -1.60
N LEU A 75 1.04 15.84 -0.77
CA LEU A 75 1.29 14.45 -0.39
C LEU A 75 0.64 14.18 0.96
N ILE A 76 -0.21 13.15 1.00
CA ILE A 76 -0.87 12.71 2.23
C ILE A 76 -0.21 11.41 2.65
N ASP A 77 0.42 11.41 3.83
CA ASP A 77 1.25 10.36 4.35
C ASP A 77 2.59 10.27 3.60
N SER A 78 3.56 9.65 4.20
CA SER A 78 4.89 9.47 3.61
C SER A 78 5.32 8.00 3.59
N GLY A 79 4.43 7.08 3.95
CA GLY A 79 4.73 5.67 3.98
C GLY A 79 5.57 5.27 5.19
N ALA A 80 6.05 4.04 5.17
CA ALA A 80 6.82 3.47 6.28
C ALA A 80 8.35 3.60 6.10
N GLY A 81 8.81 3.95 4.90
CA GLY A 81 10.22 4.21 4.65
C GLY A 81 11.15 3.00 4.70
N GLY A 82 10.61 1.80 4.74
CA GLY A 82 11.40 0.58 4.80
C GLY A 82 11.81 0.16 6.21
N ILE A 83 11.33 0.84 7.24
CA ILE A 83 11.61 0.49 8.64
C ILE A 83 11.09 -0.93 8.91
N ASN A 84 11.93 -1.78 9.49
CA ASN A 84 11.60 -3.19 9.75
C ASN A 84 11.19 -3.97 8.49
N GLY A 85 11.60 -3.52 7.32
CA GLY A 85 11.16 -4.10 6.06
C GLY A 85 9.76 -3.70 5.64
N TRP A 86 9.16 -2.73 6.30
CA TRP A 86 7.81 -2.26 6.01
C TRP A 86 7.82 -1.18 4.94
N GLY A 87 7.01 -1.37 3.92
CA GLY A 87 6.87 -0.39 2.86
C GLY A 87 8.17 -0.09 2.14
N GLY A 88 8.46 1.20 1.95
CA GLY A 88 9.71 1.66 1.33
C GLY A 88 9.64 1.77 -0.19
N ARG A 89 8.46 1.64 -0.80
CA ARG A 89 8.30 1.69 -2.25
C ARG A 89 7.75 3.01 -2.77
N LEU A 90 7.57 3.97 -1.88
CA LEU A 90 6.95 5.24 -2.26
C LEU A 90 7.71 5.96 -3.36
N GLN A 91 9.04 6.02 -3.27
CA GLN A 91 9.84 6.73 -4.27
C GLN A 91 9.73 6.10 -5.65
N VAL A 92 9.72 4.77 -5.71
CA VAL A 92 9.54 4.05 -6.97
C VAL A 92 8.15 4.32 -7.54
N ALA A 93 7.13 4.31 -6.69
CA ALA A 93 5.75 4.57 -7.11
C ALA A 93 5.59 6.02 -7.61
N LEU A 94 6.19 6.98 -6.94
CA LEU A 94 6.18 8.38 -7.39
C LEU A 94 6.86 8.52 -8.76
N ALA A 95 8.01 7.90 -8.93
CA ALA A 95 8.72 7.94 -10.20
C ALA A 95 7.89 7.31 -11.31
N ALA A 96 7.19 6.22 -11.03
CA ALA A 96 6.35 5.54 -12.00
C ALA A 96 5.15 6.39 -12.45
N THR A 97 4.69 7.32 -11.60
CA THR A 97 3.61 8.24 -11.97
C THR A 97 4.10 9.53 -12.62
N GLY A 98 5.41 9.74 -12.68
CA GLY A 98 5.97 10.98 -13.18
C GLY A 98 5.93 12.13 -12.17
N ILE A 99 5.67 11.84 -10.91
CA ILE A 99 5.68 12.84 -9.85
C ILE A 99 7.09 12.91 -9.25
N ASP A 100 7.68 14.09 -9.33
CA ASP A 100 9.00 14.33 -8.77
C ASP A 100 8.84 14.66 -7.28
N PRO A 101 9.45 13.87 -6.41
CA PRO A 101 9.34 14.09 -4.97
C PRO A 101 10.05 15.37 -4.50
#